data_c0afb7c8b4898c45e12e75bc8dbda917
#
_entry.id   c0afb7c8b4898c45e12e75bc8dbda917
#
_cell.length_a   1.000
_cell.length_b   1.000
_cell.length_c   1.000
_cell.angle_alpha   90.00
_cell.angle_beta   90.00
_cell.angle_gamma   90.00
#
_symmetry.space_group_name_H-M   'P 1'
#
loop_
_entity.id
_entity.type
_entity.pdbx_description
1 polymer ?
#
loop_
_entity_poly.entity_id
_entity_poly.type
_entity_poly.pdbx_seq_one_letter_code
_entity_poly.pdbx_strand_id
1 'polypeptide(L)'
;MKFETINAKMEKYILPLANKMSSQRHLKAIRDAFISLMPITLVGGIAAIINSAPVTESTTNGILLAWASFAQDNALLLNWVNTLTLGAMSIYICIGITNFLCKQYKTDVLLPIMLSVTGFMMLCIAPQSLGWDGKIVEISYLDGKGLIPAIFIAIFTVEVYHLLRKKNVGRIKMPDSVPASLSETFASLVPGIIILGVFVLIFALFNALGTTMPGFIYSTLAPAFTAADTLPFAIIATLLVHVFWFFGIHDAALSGILSPIRDGGLSLNAAAHVAGQSLPNIFTTPFWVYFVVIGGCGSCLALAILLIRSKSKQLRTVGKIGIVPTFFGISEPIIFGVPLMLNPIFFIPFIFGSVVNATIAYILMDIGIIGKTFAMLSWQMPSIFSPKIRLER
;
A
#
# COMPACT_ATOMS: atom_id res chain seq x y z
N MET A 1 37.68 -8.70 -5.94
CA MET A 1 37.46 -9.40 -7.23
C MET A 1 36.02 -9.87 -7.45
N LYS A 2 35.41 -10.71 -6.62
CA LYS A 2 33.99 -11.11 -6.85
C LYS A 2 32.98 -9.95 -6.70
N PHE A 3 33.21 -9.03 -5.78
CA PHE A 3 32.28 -7.91 -5.53
C PHE A 3 32.32 -6.84 -6.64
N GLU A 4 33.50 -6.52 -7.16
CA GLU A 4 33.68 -5.62 -8.30
C GLU A 4 33.05 -6.16 -9.58
N THR A 5 33.14 -7.48 -9.80
CA THR A 5 32.51 -8.14 -10.95
C THR A 5 30.99 -8.14 -10.84
N ILE A 6 30.44 -8.28 -9.62
CA ILE A 6 29.00 -8.18 -9.37
C ILE A 6 28.54 -6.74 -9.59
N ASN A 7 29.25 -5.75 -9.05
CA ASN A 7 28.92 -4.34 -9.26
C ASN A 7 28.96 -3.96 -10.74
N ALA A 8 30.01 -4.37 -11.48
CA ALA A 8 30.12 -4.10 -12.90
C ALA A 8 28.94 -4.72 -13.73
N LYS A 9 28.51 -5.92 -13.37
CA LYS A 9 27.32 -6.55 -13.99
C LYS A 9 26.03 -5.82 -13.61
N MET A 10 25.90 -5.39 -12.37
CA MET A 10 24.76 -4.60 -11.90
C MET A 10 24.68 -3.25 -12.62
N GLU A 11 25.78 -2.52 -12.72
CA GLU A 11 25.85 -1.26 -13.46
C GLU A 11 25.53 -1.45 -14.96
N LYS A 12 26.00 -2.55 -15.54
CA LYS A 12 25.78 -2.81 -16.96
C LYS A 12 24.35 -3.22 -17.31
N TYR A 13 23.68 -4.02 -16.49
CA TYR A 13 22.37 -4.63 -16.82
C TYR A 13 21.22 -4.10 -15.97
N ILE A 14 21.44 -3.89 -14.67
CA ILE A 14 20.38 -3.52 -13.73
C ILE A 14 20.18 -2.01 -13.71
N LEU A 15 21.25 -1.23 -13.70
CA LEU A 15 21.18 0.23 -13.66
C LEU A 15 20.45 0.84 -14.87
N PRO A 16 20.69 0.41 -16.14
CA PRO A 16 19.92 0.90 -17.29
C PRO A 16 18.44 0.52 -17.22
N LEU A 17 18.13 -0.70 -16.75
CA LEU A 17 16.74 -1.15 -16.55
C LEU A 17 16.06 -0.32 -15.46
N ALA A 18 16.74 -0.11 -14.33
CA ALA A 18 16.27 0.70 -13.22
C ALA A 18 16.02 2.16 -13.66
N ASN A 19 16.95 2.74 -14.40
CA ASN A 19 16.80 4.08 -14.94
C ASN A 19 15.64 4.19 -15.93
N LYS A 20 15.44 3.19 -16.77
CA LYS A 20 14.31 3.13 -17.70
C LYS A 20 12.98 3.00 -16.95
N MET A 21 12.92 2.20 -15.91
CA MET A 21 11.72 2.05 -15.06
C MET A 21 11.45 3.32 -14.24
N SER A 22 12.46 3.88 -13.58
CA SER A 22 12.31 5.07 -12.74
C SER A 22 12.00 6.34 -13.54
N SER A 23 12.43 6.40 -14.82
CA SER A 23 12.09 7.48 -15.73
C SER A 23 10.75 7.28 -16.44
N GLN A 24 10.16 6.09 -16.33
CA GLN A 24 8.87 5.80 -16.95
C GLN A 24 7.80 6.63 -16.26
N ARG A 25 7.06 7.38 -17.04
CA ARG A 25 6.13 8.42 -16.63
C ARG A 25 5.09 7.96 -15.60
N HIS A 26 4.42 6.84 -15.86
CA HIS A 26 3.39 6.31 -14.96
C HIS A 26 3.99 5.81 -13.65
N LEU A 27 5.10 5.05 -13.71
CA LEU A 27 5.79 4.57 -12.50
C LEU A 27 6.31 5.73 -11.65
N LYS A 28 6.81 6.79 -12.30
CA LYS A 28 7.23 8.00 -11.59
C LYS A 28 6.05 8.70 -10.91
N ALA A 29 4.91 8.84 -11.59
CA ALA A 29 3.71 9.44 -11.00
C ALA A 29 3.18 8.63 -9.82
N ILE A 30 3.17 7.29 -9.94
CA ILE A 30 2.80 6.38 -8.85
C ILE A 30 3.73 6.58 -7.65
N ARG A 31 5.05 6.49 -7.85
CA ARG A 31 6.03 6.69 -6.79
C ARG A 31 5.87 8.03 -6.09
N ASP A 32 5.77 9.12 -6.87
CA ASP A 32 5.69 10.48 -6.33
C ASP A 32 4.38 10.68 -5.54
N ALA A 33 3.29 10.01 -5.94
CA ALA A 33 2.02 10.00 -5.19
C ALA A 33 2.18 9.32 -3.82
N PHE A 34 2.80 8.13 -3.76
CA PHE A 34 3.04 7.45 -2.46
C PHE A 34 3.95 8.26 -1.54
N ILE A 35 5.00 8.87 -2.06
CA ILE A 35 5.88 9.75 -1.27
C ILE A 35 5.11 10.93 -0.69
N SER A 36 4.24 11.55 -1.48
CA SER A 36 3.43 12.69 -1.03
C SER A 36 2.40 12.31 0.04
N LEU A 37 1.98 11.05 0.08
CA LEU A 37 1.02 10.55 1.05
C LEU A 37 1.64 10.26 2.43
N MET A 38 2.98 10.14 2.51
CA MET A 38 3.70 9.74 3.72
C MET A 38 3.26 10.48 5.00
N PRO A 39 3.09 11.82 5.04
CA PRO A 39 2.68 12.51 6.26
C PRO A 39 1.30 12.05 6.76
N ILE A 40 0.37 11.79 5.84
CA ILE A 40 -1.00 11.36 6.16
C ILE A 40 -0.98 9.93 6.72
N THR A 41 -0.24 9.02 6.06
CA THR A 41 -0.13 7.63 6.51
C THR A 41 0.60 7.51 7.84
N LEU A 42 1.58 8.38 8.11
CA LEU A 42 2.25 8.42 9.40
C LEU A 42 1.30 8.80 10.54
N VAL A 43 0.45 9.79 10.36
CA VAL A 43 -0.57 10.18 11.36
C VAL A 43 -1.54 9.01 11.62
N GLY A 44 -2.02 8.35 10.57
CA GLY A 44 -2.87 7.18 10.70
C GLY A 44 -2.18 6.01 11.39
N GLY A 45 -0.92 5.77 11.06
CA GLY A 45 -0.09 4.77 11.71
C GLY A 45 0.08 5.00 13.21
N ILE A 46 0.36 6.24 13.62
CA ILE A 46 0.46 6.62 15.03
C ILE A 46 -0.88 6.38 15.76
N ALA A 47 -2.00 6.79 15.17
CA ALA A 47 -3.31 6.55 15.74
C ALA A 47 -3.61 5.05 15.89
N ALA A 48 -3.26 4.24 14.89
CA ALA A 48 -3.40 2.79 14.95
C ALA A 48 -2.53 2.15 16.05
N ILE A 49 -1.28 2.62 16.22
CA ILE A 49 -0.39 2.17 17.30
C ILE A 49 -1.02 2.48 18.66
N ILE A 50 -1.47 3.71 18.88
CA ILE A 50 -2.10 4.11 20.15
C ILE A 50 -3.32 3.25 20.45
N ASN A 51 -4.13 2.94 19.42
CA ASN A 51 -5.35 2.14 19.55
C ASN A 51 -5.08 0.64 19.77
N SER A 52 -3.85 0.17 19.61
CA SER A 52 -3.50 -1.26 19.63
C SER A 52 -2.59 -1.61 20.81
N ALA A 53 -3.07 -1.39 22.03
CA ALA A 53 -2.32 -1.77 23.23
C ALA A 53 -2.11 -3.30 23.29
N PRO A 54 -0.88 -3.80 23.51
CA PRO A 54 -0.56 -5.22 23.51
C PRO A 54 -0.91 -5.88 24.84
N VAL A 55 -2.18 -5.91 25.18
CA VAL A 55 -2.70 -6.50 26.42
C VAL A 55 -3.43 -7.82 26.16
N THR A 56 -3.32 -8.73 27.11
CA THR A 56 -4.06 -10.00 27.17
C THR A 56 -4.76 -10.10 28.54
N GLU A 57 -5.65 -11.06 28.73
CA GLU A 57 -6.32 -11.31 30.03
C GLU A 57 -5.35 -11.54 31.20
N SER A 58 -4.12 -12.01 30.89
CA SER A 58 -3.06 -12.25 31.85
C SER A 58 -2.10 -11.08 32.08
N THR A 59 -2.33 -9.93 31.42
CA THR A 59 -1.43 -8.78 31.53
C THR A 59 -1.60 -8.09 32.87
N THR A 60 -0.49 -8.02 33.65
CA THR A 60 -0.46 -7.37 34.97
C THR A 60 0.34 -6.07 34.97
N ASN A 61 0.99 -5.72 33.86
CA ASN A 61 1.82 -4.52 33.76
C ASN A 61 0.93 -3.26 33.74
N GLY A 62 1.06 -2.41 34.76
CA GLY A 62 0.24 -1.20 34.92
C GLY A 62 0.36 -0.19 33.78
N ILE A 63 1.52 -0.08 33.15
CA ILE A 63 1.72 0.83 32.01
C ILE A 63 0.94 0.33 30.78
N LEU A 64 0.98 -0.98 30.51
CA LEU A 64 0.22 -1.56 29.40
C LEU A 64 -1.29 -1.50 29.63
N LEU A 65 -1.74 -1.69 30.89
CA LEU A 65 -3.15 -1.56 31.25
C LEU A 65 -3.62 -0.11 31.13
N ALA A 66 -2.82 0.86 31.58
CA ALA A 66 -3.13 2.29 31.39
C ALA A 66 -3.19 2.67 29.91
N TRP A 67 -2.29 2.15 29.09
CA TRP A 67 -2.36 2.33 27.63
C TRP A 67 -3.65 1.73 27.05
N ALA A 68 -4.01 0.52 27.44
CA ALA A 68 -5.23 -0.13 26.96
C ALA A 68 -6.50 0.67 27.36
N SER A 69 -6.57 1.16 28.60
CA SER A 69 -7.66 2.02 29.04
C SER A 69 -7.75 3.31 28.23
N PHE A 70 -6.63 4.01 28.06
CA PHE A 70 -6.58 5.20 27.22
C PHE A 70 -7.03 4.94 25.78
N ALA A 71 -6.58 3.82 25.17
CA ALA A 71 -6.97 3.42 23.83
C ALA A 71 -8.47 3.14 23.74
N GLN A 72 -9.03 2.47 24.72
CA GLN A 72 -10.46 2.16 24.79
C GLN A 72 -11.31 3.43 24.95
N ASP A 73 -10.93 4.33 25.84
CA ASP A 73 -11.64 5.57 26.10
C ASP A 73 -11.64 6.50 24.87
N ASN A 74 -10.60 6.42 24.04
CA ASN A 74 -10.43 7.25 22.83
C ASN A 74 -10.63 6.45 21.52
N ALA A 75 -11.16 5.24 21.57
CA ALA A 75 -11.22 4.33 20.42
C ALA A 75 -11.96 4.95 19.22
N LEU A 76 -13.05 5.68 19.46
CA LEU A 76 -13.80 6.35 18.39
C LEU A 76 -12.92 7.34 17.62
N LEU A 77 -12.22 8.23 18.34
CA LEU A 77 -11.34 9.22 17.73
C LEU A 77 -10.17 8.57 16.98
N LEU A 78 -9.50 7.61 17.61
CA LEU A 78 -8.35 6.91 17.04
C LEU A 78 -8.73 6.13 15.77
N ASN A 79 -9.90 5.46 15.80
CA ASN A 79 -10.43 4.77 14.63
C ASN A 79 -10.80 5.74 13.51
N TRP A 80 -11.40 6.89 13.82
CA TRP A 80 -11.70 7.91 12.81
C TRP A 80 -10.43 8.46 12.15
N VAL A 81 -9.41 8.79 12.94
CA VAL A 81 -8.12 9.23 12.38
C VAL A 81 -7.52 8.14 11.47
N ASN A 82 -7.52 6.89 11.91
CA ASN A 82 -7.02 5.79 11.09
C ASN A 82 -7.83 5.61 9.80
N THR A 83 -9.16 5.60 9.89
CA THR A 83 -10.07 5.41 8.73
C THR A 83 -9.92 6.52 7.70
N LEU A 84 -9.77 7.77 8.14
CA LEU A 84 -9.67 8.91 7.23
C LEU A 84 -8.23 9.15 6.71
N THR A 85 -7.25 8.41 7.20
CA THR A 85 -5.86 8.50 6.74
C THR A 85 -5.44 7.22 6.01
N LEU A 86 -5.01 6.18 6.72
CA LEU A 86 -4.65 4.88 6.13
C LEU A 86 -5.84 4.19 5.46
N GLY A 87 -7.01 4.24 6.08
CA GLY A 87 -8.24 3.64 5.56
C GLY A 87 -8.79 4.33 4.30
N ALA A 88 -8.31 5.54 3.98
CA ALA A 88 -8.71 6.28 2.78
C ALA A 88 -7.56 6.48 1.77
N MET A 89 -6.47 5.72 1.92
CA MET A 89 -5.24 5.91 1.14
C MET A 89 -5.45 5.81 -0.37
N SER A 90 -6.38 5.00 -0.85
CA SER A 90 -6.62 4.81 -2.28
C SER A 90 -7.16 6.07 -2.96
N ILE A 91 -8.01 6.85 -2.30
CA ILE A 91 -8.46 8.16 -2.81
C ILE A 91 -7.27 9.11 -2.94
N TYR A 92 -6.43 9.20 -1.91
CA TYR A 92 -5.26 10.09 -1.93
C TYR A 92 -4.25 9.69 -3.00
N ILE A 93 -4.04 8.38 -3.21
CA ILE A 93 -3.21 7.87 -4.29
C ILE A 93 -3.81 8.18 -5.66
N CYS A 94 -5.12 8.05 -5.84
CA CYS A 94 -5.81 8.42 -7.07
C CYS A 94 -5.58 9.92 -7.40
N ILE A 95 -5.76 10.79 -6.42
CA ILE A 95 -5.48 12.23 -6.54
C ILE A 95 -4.01 12.48 -6.87
N GLY A 96 -3.11 11.85 -6.12
CA GLY A 96 -1.66 12.04 -6.27
C GLY A 96 -1.16 11.64 -7.66
N ILE A 97 -1.52 10.45 -8.14
CA ILE A 97 -1.14 9.96 -9.47
C ILE A 97 -1.66 10.89 -10.56
N THR A 98 -2.94 11.28 -10.47
CA THR A 98 -3.55 12.22 -11.42
C THR A 98 -2.78 13.54 -11.46
N ASN A 99 -2.48 14.12 -10.29
CA ASN A 99 -1.73 15.38 -10.17
C ASN A 99 -0.34 15.28 -10.80
N PHE A 100 0.44 14.25 -10.43
CA PHE A 100 1.81 14.11 -10.93
C PHE A 100 1.86 13.78 -12.41
N LEU A 101 0.93 12.97 -12.91
CA LEU A 101 0.87 12.62 -14.32
C LEU A 101 0.44 13.82 -15.18
N CYS A 102 -0.56 14.60 -14.74
CA CYS A 102 -0.95 15.84 -15.40
C CYS A 102 0.20 16.85 -15.47
N LYS A 103 0.96 17.02 -14.39
CA LYS A 103 2.15 17.87 -14.37
C LYS A 103 3.21 17.44 -15.38
N GLN A 104 3.41 16.12 -15.53
CA GLN A 104 4.35 15.60 -16.54
C GLN A 104 3.87 15.85 -17.97
N TYR A 105 2.55 15.84 -18.20
CA TYR A 105 1.94 16.20 -19.48
C TYR A 105 1.80 17.70 -19.70
N LYS A 106 2.06 18.51 -18.66
CA LYS A 106 1.83 19.97 -18.67
C LYS A 106 0.39 20.32 -19.05
N THR A 107 -0.56 19.55 -18.55
CA THR A 107 -2.00 19.77 -18.72
C THR A 107 -2.61 20.35 -17.46
N ASP A 108 -3.85 20.83 -17.58
CA ASP A 108 -4.67 21.20 -16.41
C ASP A 108 -4.73 20.02 -15.42
N VAL A 109 -4.80 20.34 -14.13
CA VAL A 109 -4.71 19.34 -13.06
C VAL A 109 -6.06 19.16 -12.37
N LEU A 110 -6.80 20.26 -12.17
CA LEU A 110 -7.97 20.26 -11.30
C LEU A 110 -9.10 19.38 -11.84
N LEU A 111 -9.48 19.57 -13.10
CA LEU A 111 -10.57 18.79 -13.68
C LEU A 111 -10.24 17.29 -13.80
N PRO A 112 -9.06 16.86 -14.27
CA PRO A 112 -8.68 15.45 -14.22
C PRO A 112 -8.73 14.84 -12.81
N ILE A 113 -8.35 15.57 -11.76
CA ILE A 113 -8.51 15.10 -10.38
C ILE A 113 -9.98 14.88 -10.04
N MET A 114 -10.84 15.83 -10.34
CA MET A 114 -12.27 15.68 -10.09
C MET A 114 -12.84 14.48 -10.84
N LEU A 115 -12.47 14.29 -12.11
CA LEU A 115 -12.92 13.16 -12.93
C LEU A 115 -12.42 11.81 -12.39
N SER A 116 -11.14 11.74 -11.98
CA SER A 116 -10.57 10.50 -11.46
C SER A 116 -11.14 10.11 -10.10
N VAL A 117 -11.35 11.09 -9.21
CA VAL A 117 -12.01 10.85 -7.92
C VAL A 117 -13.46 10.41 -8.11
N THR A 118 -14.22 11.10 -8.99
CA THR A 118 -15.58 10.71 -9.31
C THR A 118 -15.65 9.30 -9.89
N GLY A 119 -14.76 8.98 -10.83
CA GLY A 119 -14.65 7.63 -11.38
C GLY A 119 -14.30 6.58 -10.33
N PHE A 120 -13.36 6.89 -9.43
CA PHE A 120 -13.00 6.01 -8.33
C PHE A 120 -14.18 5.77 -7.37
N MET A 121 -14.86 6.84 -6.97
CA MET A 121 -16.05 6.72 -6.12
C MET A 121 -17.15 5.90 -6.82
N MET A 122 -17.38 6.14 -8.11
CA MET A 122 -18.38 5.44 -8.89
C MET A 122 -18.12 3.93 -9.01
N LEU A 123 -16.85 3.53 -9.15
CA LEU A 123 -16.46 2.13 -9.38
C LEU A 123 -16.15 1.35 -8.10
N CYS A 124 -15.72 2.04 -7.04
CA CYS A 124 -15.22 1.40 -5.82
C CYS A 124 -16.13 1.58 -4.61
N ILE A 125 -17.12 2.47 -4.69
CA ILE A 125 -18.04 2.74 -3.59
C ILE A 125 -19.43 2.25 -4.00
N ALA A 126 -19.97 1.29 -3.25
CA ALA A 126 -21.32 0.80 -3.46
C ALA A 126 -22.28 1.52 -2.51
N PRO A 127 -23.17 2.40 -3.00
CA PRO A 127 -24.18 2.99 -2.17
C PRO A 127 -25.21 1.93 -1.77
N GLN A 128 -25.47 1.79 -0.48
CA GLN A 128 -26.53 0.94 0.06
C GLN A 128 -27.66 1.80 0.61
N SER A 129 -28.91 1.42 0.34
CA SER A 129 -30.09 2.08 0.88
C SER A 129 -30.46 1.47 2.22
N LEU A 130 -30.62 2.30 3.24
CA LEU A 130 -31.18 1.92 4.54
C LEU A 130 -32.72 2.11 4.57
N GLY A 131 -33.41 1.90 3.46
CA GLY A 131 -34.84 2.15 3.35
C GLY A 131 -35.14 3.65 3.34
N TRP A 132 -36.09 4.10 4.17
CA TRP A 132 -36.52 5.52 4.23
C TRP A 132 -35.52 6.41 4.98
N ASP A 133 -34.62 5.83 5.79
CA ASP A 133 -33.82 6.56 6.78
C ASP A 133 -32.45 7.02 6.31
N GLY A 134 -32.08 6.76 5.06
CA GLY A 134 -30.84 7.28 4.52
C GLY A 134 -30.08 6.35 3.58
N LYS A 135 -28.91 6.82 3.16
CA LYS A 135 -27.97 6.08 2.34
C LYS A 135 -26.67 5.92 3.10
N ILE A 136 -26.16 4.71 3.16
CA ILE A 136 -24.79 4.43 3.61
C ILE A 136 -23.91 4.12 2.41
N VAL A 137 -22.63 4.35 2.58
CA VAL A 137 -21.64 4.09 1.55
C VAL A 137 -20.65 3.09 2.13
N GLU A 138 -20.46 1.97 1.45
CA GLU A 138 -19.44 1.01 1.83
C GLU A 138 -18.06 1.54 1.49
N ILE A 139 -17.18 1.63 2.48
CA ILE A 139 -15.84 2.19 2.35
C ILE A 139 -14.74 1.12 2.27
N SER A 140 -15.11 -0.14 2.12
CA SER A 140 -14.18 -1.31 2.14
C SER A 140 -13.06 -1.24 1.11
N TYR A 141 -13.20 -0.44 0.06
CA TYR A 141 -12.20 -0.27 -0.99
C TYR A 141 -11.53 1.10 -0.99
N LEU A 142 -11.67 1.88 0.07
CA LEU A 142 -10.92 3.12 0.22
C LEU A 142 -9.50 2.89 0.73
N ASP A 143 -9.26 1.77 1.41
CA ASP A 143 -7.98 1.33 1.95
C ASP A 143 -7.04 0.74 0.87
N GLY A 144 -6.03 0.00 1.28
CA GLY A 144 -5.08 -0.66 0.39
C GLY A 144 -5.71 -1.59 -0.66
N LYS A 145 -6.94 -2.09 -0.42
CA LYS A 145 -7.65 -2.93 -1.39
C LYS A 145 -8.09 -2.17 -2.64
N GLY A 146 -8.34 -0.88 -2.52
CA GLY A 146 -8.69 -0.02 -3.65
C GLY A 146 -7.50 0.52 -4.44
N LEU A 147 -6.26 0.21 -4.08
CA LEU A 147 -5.07 0.79 -4.72
C LEU A 147 -4.94 0.45 -6.21
N ILE A 148 -5.17 -0.81 -6.59
CA ILE A 148 -5.11 -1.20 -8.01
C ILE A 148 -6.18 -0.48 -8.82
N PRO A 149 -7.47 -0.50 -8.44
CA PRO A 149 -8.47 0.34 -9.08
C PRO A 149 -8.08 1.83 -9.15
N ALA A 150 -7.58 2.42 -8.05
CA ALA A 150 -7.18 3.82 -7.99
C ALA A 150 -6.07 4.16 -8.99
N ILE A 151 -5.03 3.32 -9.07
CA ILE A 151 -3.93 3.48 -10.03
C ILE A 151 -4.47 3.42 -11.47
N PHE A 152 -5.28 2.42 -11.77
CA PHE A 152 -5.85 2.25 -13.11
C PHE A 152 -6.74 3.44 -13.50
N ILE A 153 -7.66 3.86 -12.63
CA ILE A 153 -8.59 4.95 -12.88
C ILE A 153 -7.83 6.28 -13.07
N ALA A 154 -6.84 6.57 -12.23
CA ALA A 154 -6.04 7.78 -12.34
C ALA A 154 -5.28 7.85 -13.67
N ILE A 155 -4.57 6.77 -14.02
CA ILE A 155 -3.84 6.70 -15.29
C ILE A 155 -4.78 6.80 -16.47
N PHE A 156 -5.86 6.01 -16.49
CA PHE A 156 -6.86 6.03 -17.55
C PHE A 156 -7.44 7.44 -17.75
N THR A 157 -7.84 8.09 -16.66
CA THR A 157 -8.41 9.45 -16.72
C THR A 157 -7.44 10.42 -17.38
N VAL A 158 -6.18 10.44 -16.92
CA VAL A 158 -5.20 11.41 -17.44
C VAL A 158 -4.82 11.12 -18.88
N GLU A 159 -4.60 9.84 -19.24
CA GLU A 159 -4.24 9.46 -20.62
C GLU A 159 -5.36 9.80 -21.60
N VAL A 160 -6.61 9.46 -21.27
CA VAL A 160 -7.77 9.76 -22.10
C VAL A 160 -7.98 11.28 -22.18
N TYR A 161 -7.93 11.98 -21.04
CA TYR A 161 -8.06 13.44 -21.01
C TYR A 161 -6.99 14.11 -21.87
N HIS A 162 -5.73 13.75 -21.69
CA HIS A 162 -4.62 14.29 -22.49
C HIS A 162 -4.79 14.01 -23.99
N LEU A 163 -5.20 12.77 -24.34
CA LEU A 163 -5.44 12.40 -25.74
C LEU A 163 -6.57 13.22 -26.37
N LEU A 164 -7.70 13.36 -25.68
CA LEU A 164 -8.86 14.12 -26.17
C LEU A 164 -8.52 15.62 -26.32
N ARG A 165 -7.81 16.18 -25.33
CA ARG A 165 -7.32 17.57 -25.39
C ARG A 165 -6.33 17.80 -26.52
N LYS A 166 -5.36 16.92 -26.70
CA LYS A 166 -4.38 16.98 -27.79
C LYS A 166 -5.03 16.92 -29.18
N LYS A 167 -6.09 16.11 -29.31
CA LYS A 167 -6.85 15.98 -30.56
C LYS A 167 -7.93 17.04 -30.72
N ASN A 168 -8.09 17.97 -29.77
CA ASN A 168 -9.17 18.97 -29.73
C ASN A 168 -10.58 18.39 -29.88
N VAL A 169 -10.81 17.20 -29.33
CA VAL A 169 -12.11 16.51 -29.41
C VAL A 169 -13.18 17.33 -28.67
N GLY A 170 -14.21 17.74 -29.38
CA GLY A 170 -15.32 18.50 -28.83
C GLY A 170 -14.95 19.88 -28.28
N ARG A 171 -13.80 20.45 -28.69
CA ARG A 171 -13.39 21.77 -28.22
C ARG A 171 -14.36 22.85 -28.63
N ILE A 172 -15.08 23.40 -27.66
CA ILE A 172 -15.94 24.57 -27.85
C ILE A 172 -15.05 25.80 -27.87
N LYS A 173 -14.98 26.47 -29.03
CA LYS A 173 -14.24 27.73 -29.17
C LYS A 173 -15.12 28.87 -28.68
N MET A 174 -14.64 29.61 -27.71
CA MET A 174 -15.28 30.82 -27.24
C MET A 174 -14.72 32.07 -27.96
N PRO A 175 -15.50 33.15 -28.07
CA PRO A 175 -15.02 34.44 -28.57
C PRO A 175 -13.85 34.95 -27.70
N ASP A 176 -12.97 35.77 -28.29
CA ASP A 176 -11.79 36.33 -27.62
C ASP A 176 -12.14 37.25 -26.43
N SER A 177 -13.37 37.71 -26.33
CA SER A 177 -13.89 38.47 -25.19
C SER A 177 -14.13 37.64 -23.92
N VAL A 178 -14.10 36.32 -24.01
CA VAL A 178 -14.34 35.42 -22.88
C VAL A 178 -13.03 35.16 -22.12
N PRO A 179 -13.03 35.26 -20.78
CA PRO A 179 -11.85 34.95 -19.97
C PRO A 179 -11.28 33.56 -20.27
N ALA A 180 -9.95 33.46 -20.31
CA ALA A 180 -9.23 32.23 -20.65
C ALA A 180 -9.64 31.02 -19.79
N SER A 181 -9.89 31.25 -18.48
CA SER A 181 -10.33 30.21 -17.54
C SER A 181 -11.69 29.60 -17.94
N LEU A 182 -12.62 30.43 -18.37
CA LEU A 182 -13.94 29.99 -18.79
C LEU A 182 -13.85 29.24 -20.14
N SER A 183 -13.06 29.76 -21.07
CA SER A 183 -12.78 29.11 -22.35
C SER A 183 -12.16 27.71 -22.19
N GLU A 184 -11.24 27.54 -21.22
CA GLU A 184 -10.66 26.24 -20.89
C GLU A 184 -11.68 25.29 -20.27
N THR A 185 -12.59 25.78 -19.42
CA THR A 185 -13.68 24.97 -18.84
C THR A 185 -14.58 24.39 -19.94
N PHE A 186 -15.01 25.23 -20.90
CA PHE A 186 -15.84 24.77 -22.03
C PHE A 186 -15.08 23.81 -22.96
N ALA A 187 -13.79 24.05 -23.19
CA ALA A 187 -12.98 23.16 -24.01
C ALA A 187 -12.77 21.77 -23.36
N SER A 188 -12.97 21.67 -22.05
CA SER A 188 -12.82 20.43 -21.27
C SER A 188 -14.13 19.69 -21.02
N LEU A 189 -15.28 20.28 -21.36
CA LEU A 189 -16.60 19.73 -21.10
C LEU A 189 -16.79 18.37 -21.80
N VAL A 190 -16.57 18.31 -23.10
CA VAL A 190 -16.74 17.08 -23.89
C VAL A 190 -15.77 15.96 -23.44
N PRO A 191 -14.46 16.23 -23.25
CA PRO A 191 -13.56 15.27 -22.62
C PRO A 191 -14.06 14.72 -21.28
N GLY A 192 -14.57 15.59 -20.40
CA GLY A 192 -15.14 15.21 -19.12
C GLY A 192 -16.34 14.26 -19.24
N ILE A 193 -17.29 14.61 -20.12
CA ILE A 193 -18.48 13.78 -20.40
C ILE A 193 -18.07 12.41 -20.93
N ILE A 194 -17.11 12.33 -21.84
CA ILE A 194 -16.64 11.06 -22.40
C ILE A 194 -16.03 10.19 -21.30
N ILE A 195 -15.14 10.75 -20.46
CA ILE A 195 -14.46 9.99 -19.40
C ILE A 195 -15.47 9.47 -18.38
N LEU A 196 -16.38 10.32 -17.89
CA LEU A 196 -17.42 9.88 -16.95
C LEU A 196 -18.38 8.88 -17.60
N GLY A 197 -18.72 9.06 -18.87
CA GLY A 197 -19.54 8.11 -19.63
C GLY A 197 -18.89 6.72 -19.70
N VAL A 198 -17.57 6.65 -19.89
CA VAL A 198 -16.86 5.38 -19.86
C VAL A 198 -16.93 4.75 -18.46
N PHE A 199 -16.78 5.52 -17.39
CA PHE A 199 -16.90 4.98 -16.03
C PHE A 199 -18.32 4.50 -15.72
N VAL A 200 -19.34 5.19 -16.20
CA VAL A 200 -20.74 4.72 -16.11
C VAL A 200 -20.93 3.38 -16.84
N LEU A 201 -20.37 3.24 -18.03
CA LEU A 201 -20.41 1.97 -18.77
C LEU A 201 -19.69 0.83 -18.04
N ILE A 202 -18.50 1.11 -17.48
CA ILE A 202 -17.76 0.13 -16.68
C ILE A 202 -18.57 -0.24 -15.42
N PHE A 203 -19.15 0.73 -14.72
CA PHE A 203 -20.03 0.49 -13.58
C PHE A 203 -21.23 -0.40 -13.97
N ALA A 204 -21.93 -0.06 -15.05
CA ALA A 204 -23.06 -0.83 -15.54
C ALA A 204 -22.67 -2.27 -15.90
N LEU A 205 -21.49 -2.46 -16.50
CA LEU A 205 -20.96 -3.78 -16.82
C LEU A 205 -20.76 -4.63 -15.55
N PHE A 206 -20.05 -4.11 -14.55
CA PHE A 206 -19.79 -4.87 -13.32
C PHE A 206 -21.07 -5.08 -12.51
N ASN A 207 -21.99 -4.11 -12.50
CA ASN A 207 -23.29 -4.28 -11.87
C ASN A 207 -24.13 -5.38 -12.56
N ALA A 208 -24.10 -5.46 -13.88
CA ALA A 208 -24.74 -6.54 -14.63
C ALA A 208 -24.11 -7.92 -14.36
N LEU A 209 -22.83 -7.96 -14.01
CA LEU A 209 -22.13 -9.17 -13.58
C LEU A 209 -22.38 -9.50 -12.10
N GLY A 210 -23.19 -8.71 -11.37
CA GLY A 210 -23.48 -8.92 -9.95
C GLY A 210 -22.29 -8.67 -9.01
N THR A 211 -21.32 -7.85 -9.45
CA THR A 211 -20.10 -7.55 -8.68
C THR A 211 -19.69 -6.08 -8.79
N THR A 212 -18.64 -5.69 -8.08
CA THR A 212 -17.97 -4.41 -8.27
C THR A 212 -16.65 -4.62 -9.00
N MET A 213 -16.08 -3.57 -9.61
CA MET A 213 -14.76 -3.67 -10.25
C MET A 213 -13.69 -4.19 -9.27
N PRO A 214 -13.53 -3.67 -8.04
CA PRO A 214 -12.62 -4.24 -7.06
C PRO A 214 -12.95 -5.69 -6.72
N GLY A 215 -14.22 -6.01 -6.46
CA GLY A 215 -14.67 -7.36 -6.14
C GLY A 215 -14.34 -8.36 -7.24
N PHE A 216 -14.51 -7.97 -8.51
CA PHE A 216 -14.13 -8.80 -9.67
C PHE A 216 -12.61 -9.02 -9.72
N ILE A 217 -11.80 -7.97 -9.52
CA ILE A 217 -10.34 -8.09 -9.45
C ILE A 217 -9.96 -9.10 -8.35
N TYR A 218 -10.54 -8.97 -7.16
CA TYR A 218 -10.28 -9.88 -6.04
C TYR A 218 -10.72 -11.31 -6.36
N SER A 219 -11.95 -11.52 -6.81
CA SER A 219 -12.48 -12.87 -7.09
C SER A 219 -11.71 -13.58 -8.21
N THR A 220 -11.26 -12.85 -9.22
CA THR A 220 -10.49 -13.42 -10.34
C THR A 220 -9.07 -13.82 -9.93
N LEU A 221 -8.46 -13.06 -9.02
CA LEU A 221 -7.09 -13.31 -8.58
C LEU A 221 -7.02 -14.28 -7.39
N ALA A 222 -8.05 -14.33 -6.52
CA ALA A 222 -8.04 -15.14 -5.31
C ALA A 222 -7.79 -16.64 -5.53
N PRO A 223 -8.37 -17.35 -6.51
CA PRO A 223 -8.12 -18.77 -6.71
C PRO A 223 -6.68 -19.12 -7.09
N ALA A 224 -6.03 -18.25 -7.87
CA ALA A 224 -4.62 -18.42 -8.20
C ALA A 224 -3.72 -18.34 -6.96
N PHE A 225 -4.20 -17.72 -5.93
CA PHE A 225 -3.46 -17.37 -4.72
C PHE A 225 -3.67 -18.33 -3.55
N THR A 226 -4.86 -18.95 -3.44
CA THR A 226 -5.10 -20.01 -2.45
C THR A 226 -4.23 -21.25 -2.70
N ALA A 227 -3.80 -21.48 -3.95
CA ALA A 227 -2.83 -22.53 -4.30
C ALA A 227 -1.38 -22.17 -3.93
N ALA A 228 -1.13 -21.00 -3.40
CA ALA A 228 0.20 -20.39 -3.31
C ALA A 228 0.78 -20.30 -1.88
N ASP A 229 0.20 -20.98 -0.88
CA ASP A 229 0.77 -21.04 0.48
C ASP A 229 1.92 -22.04 0.52
N THR A 230 3.03 -21.69 -0.12
CA THR A 230 4.25 -22.51 -0.19
C THR A 230 5.49 -21.67 0.08
N LEU A 231 6.56 -22.31 0.57
CA LEU A 231 7.85 -21.63 0.78
C LEU A 231 8.39 -20.96 -0.50
N PRO A 232 8.37 -21.61 -1.69
CA PRO A 232 8.80 -20.94 -2.92
C PRO A 232 7.97 -19.71 -3.24
N PHE A 233 6.65 -19.75 -3.02
CA PHE A 233 5.78 -18.58 -3.20
C PHE A 233 6.14 -17.45 -2.23
N ALA A 234 6.32 -17.74 -0.94
CA ALA A 234 6.72 -16.76 0.06
C ALA A 234 8.04 -16.08 -0.32
N ILE A 235 9.03 -16.86 -0.80
CA ILE A 235 10.30 -16.33 -1.29
C ILE A 235 10.11 -15.45 -2.52
N ILE A 236 9.37 -15.91 -3.54
CA ILE A 236 9.16 -15.17 -4.78
C ILE A 236 8.37 -13.88 -4.51
N ALA A 237 7.31 -13.94 -3.71
CA ALA A 237 6.51 -12.77 -3.35
C ALA A 237 7.35 -11.73 -2.59
N THR A 238 8.16 -12.19 -1.62
CA THR A 238 9.07 -11.32 -0.86
C THR A 238 10.11 -10.69 -1.76
N LEU A 239 10.74 -11.47 -2.62
CA LEU A 239 11.73 -11.00 -3.58
C LEU A 239 11.11 -9.97 -4.53
N LEU A 240 9.93 -10.27 -5.09
CA LEU A 240 9.23 -9.38 -6.01
C LEU A 240 8.90 -8.04 -5.36
N VAL A 241 8.31 -8.05 -4.16
CA VAL A 241 7.97 -6.83 -3.42
C VAL A 241 9.21 -5.97 -3.18
N HIS A 242 10.31 -6.58 -2.71
CA HIS A 242 11.52 -5.83 -2.37
C HIS A 242 12.29 -5.36 -3.60
N VAL A 243 12.23 -6.11 -4.71
CA VAL A 243 12.73 -5.64 -6.01
C VAL A 243 11.94 -4.43 -6.47
N PHE A 244 10.60 -4.45 -6.41
CA PHE A 244 9.77 -3.31 -6.79
C PHE A 244 10.04 -2.10 -5.90
N TRP A 245 10.13 -2.31 -4.57
CA TRP A 245 10.50 -1.26 -3.63
C TRP A 245 11.88 -0.65 -3.94
N PHE A 246 12.87 -1.49 -4.26
CA PHE A 246 14.20 -1.02 -4.63
C PHE A 246 14.18 -0.11 -5.86
N PHE A 247 13.27 -0.35 -6.80
CA PHE A 247 13.04 0.50 -7.96
C PHE A 247 12.07 1.68 -7.71
N GLY A 248 11.70 1.93 -6.47
CA GLY A 248 10.84 3.06 -6.09
C GLY A 248 9.35 2.80 -6.25
N ILE A 249 8.94 1.55 -6.44
CA ILE A 249 7.54 1.15 -6.45
C ILE A 249 7.16 0.63 -5.07
N HIS A 250 6.34 1.38 -4.36
CA HIS A 250 5.88 1.02 -3.01
C HIS A 250 5.16 -0.33 -3.01
N ASP A 251 5.36 -1.15 -1.97
CA ASP A 251 4.74 -2.49 -1.83
C ASP A 251 3.21 -2.45 -1.85
N ALA A 252 2.61 -1.34 -1.42
CA ALA A 252 1.18 -1.11 -1.54
C ALA A 252 0.66 -1.25 -2.98
N ALA A 253 1.49 -1.02 -4.01
CA ALA A 253 1.11 -1.28 -5.40
C ALA A 253 0.89 -2.78 -5.68
N LEU A 254 1.58 -3.66 -4.94
CA LEU A 254 1.43 -5.12 -5.03
C LEU A 254 0.46 -5.67 -3.98
N SER A 255 0.08 -4.87 -2.98
CA SER A 255 -0.84 -5.29 -1.93
C SER A 255 -2.20 -5.70 -2.49
N GLY A 256 -2.70 -5.02 -3.53
CA GLY A 256 -3.93 -5.43 -4.22
C GLY A 256 -3.88 -6.86 -4.79
N ILE A 257 -2.69 -7.36 -5.12
CA ILE A 257 -2.47 -8.73 -5.58
C ILE A 257 -2.19 -9.69 -4.42
N LEU A 258 -1.38 -9.25 -3.45
CA LEU A 258 -0.91 -10.12 -2.37
C LEU A 258 -1.85 -10.16 -1.17
N SER A 259 -2.62 -9.08 -0.90
CA SER A 259 -3.55 -9.05 0.23
C SER A 259 -4.64 -10.12 0.15
N PRO A 260 -5.27 -10.41 -1.01
CA PRO A 260 -6.25 -11.50 -1.07
C PRO A 260 -5.69 -12.84 -0.60
N ILE A 261 -4.42 -13.12 -0.91
CA ILE A 261 -3.75 -14.35 -0.47
C ILE A 261 -3.54 -14.31 1.04
N ARG A 262 -2.89 -13.26 1.51
CA ARG A 262 -2.50 -13.12 2.92
C ARG A 262 -3.70 -13.00 3.83
N ASP A 263 -4.69 -12.17 3.48
CA ASP A 263 -5.90 -11.93 4.27
C ASP A 263 -6.88 -13.09 4.14
N GLY A 264 -6.95 -13.72 2.95
CA GLY A 264 -7.71 -14.94 2.73
C GLY A 264 -7.17 -16.10 3.58
N GLY A 265 -5.84 -16.31 3.56
CA GLY A 265 -5.17 -17.29 4.41
C GLY A 265 -5.39 -17.02 5.91
N LEU A 266 -5.35 -15.75 6.33
CA LEU A 266 -5.64 -15.35 7.71
C LEU A 266 -7.09 -15.66 8.10
N SER A 267 -8.05 -15.38 7.22
CA SER A 267 -9.46 -15.64 7.47
C SER A 267 -9.74 -17.14 7.62
N LEU A 268 -9.11 -17.99 6.78
CA LEU A 268 -9.20 -19.43 6.88
C LEU A 268 -8.59 -19.96 8.21
N ASN A 269 -7.45 -19.38 8.60
CA ASN A 269 -6.83 -19.72 9.89
C ASN A 269 -7.71 -19.30 11.06
N ALA A 270 -8.33 -18.12 11.03
CA ALA A 270 -9.25 -17.68 12.07
C ALA A 270 -10.47 -18.61 12.19
N ALA A 271 -11.04 -19.03 11.06
CA ALA A 271 -12.15 -19.98 11.04
C ALA A 271 -11.75 -21.36 11.59
N ALA A 272 -10.58 -21.87 11.19
CA ALA A 272 -10.04 -23.13 11.68
C ALA A 272 -9.77 -23.09 13.20
N HIS A 273 -9.24 -21.96 13.69
CA HIS A 273 -9.01 -21.75 15.13
C HIS A 273 -10.32 -21.81 15.94
N VAL A 274 -11.37 -21.12 15.48
CA VAL A 274 -12.70 -21.16 16.13
C VAL A 274 -13.28 -22.58 16.11
N ALA A 275 -13.00 -23.33 15.05
CA ALA A 275 -13.45 -24.74 14.92
C ALA A 275 -12.56 -25.74 15.69
N GLY A 276 -11.51 -25.29 16.39
CA GLY A 276 -10.55 -26.16 17.09
C GLY A 276 -9.71 -27.02 16.15
N GLN A 277 -9.55 -26.60 14.90
CA GLN A 277 -8.79 -27.31 13.86
C GLN A 277 -7.38 -26.73 13.71
N SER A 278 -6.47 -27.51 13.13
CA SER A 278 -5.12 -27.04 12.79
C SER A 278 -5.18 -25.92 11.76
N LEU A 279 -4.34 -24.88 11.95
CA LEU A 279 -4.29 -23.72 11.06
C LEU A 279 -3.67 -24.10 9.70
N PRO A 280 -4.40 -23.96 8.58
CA PRO A 280 -3.92 -24.43 7.29
C PRO A 280 -2.79 -23.57 6.70
N ASN A 281 -2.85 -22.23 6.87
CA ASN A 281 -2.02 -21.32 6.10
C ASN A 281 -0.88 -20.71 6.92
N ILE A 282 0.31 -20.53 6.28
CA ILE A 282 1.48 -19.83 6.81
C ILE A 282 1.58 -18.42 6.24
N PHE A 283 1.42 -18.27 4.91
CA PHE A 283 1.59 -16.99 4.21
C PHE A 283 0.40 -16.07 4.44
N THR A 284 0.33 -15.49 5.63
CA THR A 284 -0.74 -14.59 6.10
C THR A 284 -0.23 -13.17 6.28
N THR A 285 -1.14 -12.20 6.45
CA THR A 285 -0.76 -10.82 6.72
C THR A 285 0.09 -10.65 8.00
N PRO A 286 -0.21 -11.30 9.15
CA PRO A 286 0.69 -11.27 10.30
C PRO A 286 2.06 -11.90 10.04
N PHE A 287 2.12 -13.01 9.28
CA PHE A 287 3.40 -13.58 8.85
C PHE A 287 4.23 -12.53 8.11
N TRP A 288 3.64 -11.84 7.14
CA TRP A 288 4.30 -10.80 6.37
C TRP A 288 4.79 -9.65 7.25
N VAL A 289 3.90 -9.07 8.04
CA VAL A 289 4.18 -7.85 8.81
C VAL A 289 5.18 -8.09 9.93
N TYR A 290 5.04 -9.20 10.64
CA TYR A 290 5.79 -9.40 11.87
C TYR A 290 7.06 -10.23 11.73
N PHE A 291 7.14 -11.06 10.68
CA PHE A 291 8.27 -11.95 10.50
C PHE A 291 9.10 -11.65 9.23
N VAL A 292 8.46 -11.17 8.16
CA VAL A 292 9.16 -10.89 6.90
C VAL A 292 9.74 -9.49 6.89
N VAL A 293 8.90 -8.46 7.12
CA VAL A 293 9.30 -7.04 7.00
C VAL A 293 9.55 -6.41 8.38
N ILE A 294 10.47 -6.98 9.15
CA ILE A 294 10.80 -6.52 10.50
C ILE A 294 11.34 -5.08 10.45
N GLY A 295 10.55 -4.15 11.01
CA GLY A 295 10.86 -2.72 10.93
C GLY A 295 10.56 -2.10 9.57
N GLY A 296 9.60 -2.67 8.83
CA GLY A 296 9.18 -2.24 7.50
C GLY A 296 9.95 -2.89 6.37
N CYS A 297 9.62 -2.51 5.13
CA CYS A 297 10.23 -3.07 3.94
C CYS A 297 11.77 -2.96 3.96
N GLY A 298 12.44 -4.02 3.47
CA GLY A 298 13.90 -4.15 3.54
C GLY A 298 14.42 -4.54 4.92
N SER A 299 13.54 -4.91 5.86
CA SER A 299 13.91 -5.26 7.25
C SER A 299 14.77 -4.18 7.91
N CYS A 300 14.33 -2.92 7.73
CA CYS A 300 15.12 -1.73 8.02
C CYS A 300 15.45 -1.49 9.50
N LEU A 301 14.88 -2.25 10.45
CA LEU A 301 15.18 -2.08 11.88
C LEU A 301 16.67 -2.29 12.18
N ALA A 302 17.28 -3.33 11.62
CA ALA A 302 18.71 -3.59 11.78
C ALA A 302 19.55 -2.44 11.22
N LEU A 303 19.18 -1.92 10.04
CA LEU A 303 19.86 -0.78 9.44
C LEU A 303 19.71 0.48 10.30
N ALA A 304 18.53 0.77 10.83
CA ALA A 304 18.31 1.92 11.71
C ALA A 304 19.23 1.88 12.95
N ILE A 305 19.40 0.71 13.56
CA ILE A 305 20.32 0.50 14.69
C ILE A 305 21.77 0.77 14.26
N LEU A 306 22.19 0.29 13.10
CA LEU A 306 23.54 0.51 12.58
C LEU A 306 23.79 1.99 12.26
N LEU A 307 22.79 2.68 11.70
CA LEU A 307 22.87 4.11 11.38
C LEU A 307 23.08 4.97 12.62
N ILE A 308 22.41 4.68 13.73
CA ILE A 308 22.61 5.40 15.01
C ILE A 308 24.08 5.30 15.47
N ARG A 309 24.73 4.18 15.20
CA ARG A 309 26.13 3.92 15.56
C ARG A 309 27.13 4.44 14.52
N SER A 310 26.66 5.01 13.41
CA SER A 310 27.50 5.50 12.31
C SER A 310 28.42 6.64 12.77
N LYS A 311 29.64 6.68 12.22
CA LYS A 311 30.57 7.81 12.38
C LYS A 311 30.12 9.05 11.61
N SER A 312 29.38 8.88 10.53
CA SER A 312 28.78 9.98 9.75
C SER A 312 27.68 10.67 10.54
N LYS A 313 27.81 11.98 10.74
CA LYS A 313 26.77 12.80 11.41
C LYS A 313 25.43 12.73 10.67
N GLN A 314 25.44 12.78 9.33
CA GLN A 314 24.25 12.69 8.50
C GLN A 314 23.53 11.35 8.69
N LEU A 315 24.24 10.23 8.54
CA LEU A 315 23.64 8.90 8.68
C LEU A 315 23.14 8.65 10.11
N ARG A 316 23.88 9.13 11.14
CA ARG A 316 23.45 9.06 12.53
C ARG A 316 22.16 9.85 12.78
N THR A 317 22.02 11.02 12.18
CA THR A 317 20.79 11.82 12.29
C THR A 317 19.60 11.10 11.67
N VAL A 318 19.76 10.53 10.48
CA VAL A 318 18.72 9.71 9.84
C VAL A 318 18.36 8.51 10.73
N GLY A 319 19.34 7.81 11.28
CA GLY A 319 19.09 6.71 12.21
C GLY A 319 18.30 7.11 13.44
N LYS A 320 18.62 8.25 14.06
CA LYS A 320 17.90 8.78 15.23
C LYS A 320 16.45 9.17 14.91
N ILE A 321 16.19 9.77 13.76
CA ILE A 321 14.85 10.13 13.31
C ILE A 321 14.05 8.88 12.94
N GLY A 322 14.69 7.93 12.27
CA GLY A 322 14.04 6.76 11.71
C GLY A 322 13.84 5.60 12.69
N ILE A 323 14.59 5.52 13.83
CA ILE A 323 14.54 4.33 14.69
C ILE A 323 13.17 4.09 15.29
N VAL A 324 12.49 5.13 15.75
CA VAL A 324 11.16 4.99 16.35
C VAL A 324 10.14 4.57 15.31
N PRO A 325 9.95 5.28 14.17
CA PRO A 325 9.06 4.80 13.10
C PRO A 325 9.39 3.37 12.65
N THR A 326 10.68 3.04 12.46
CA THR A 326 11.08 1.72 11.98
C THR A 326 10.79 0.64 13.02
N PHE A 327 10.92 0.93 14.31
CA PHE A 327 10.53 -0.01 15.36
C PHE A 327 9.04 -0.38 15.27
N PHE A 328 8.21 0.55 14.82
CA PHE A 328 6.78 0.35 14.55
C PHE A 328 6.45 -0.06 13.10
N GLY A 329 7.43 -0.56 12.35
CA GLY A 329 7.23 -1.08 11.00
C GLY A 329 7.17 -0.03 9.88
N ILE A 330 7.51 1.23 10.16
CA ILE A 330 7.51 2.34 9.21
C ILE A 330 8.94 2.62 8.76
N SER A 331 9.32 2.08 7.59
CA SER A 331 10.70 2.12 7.08
C SER A 331 11.02 3.35 6.23
N GLU A 332 10.04 4.12 5.80
CA GLU A 332 10.17 5.23 4.87
C GLU A 332 11.19 6.29 5.30
N PRO A 333 11.27 6.70 6.57
CA PRO A 333 12.29 7.66 7.00
C PRO A 333 13.73 7.14 6.79
N ILE A 334 13.94 5.82 6.90
CA ILE A 334 15.25 5.21 6.63
C ILE A 334 15.47 5.08 5.12
N ILE A 335 14.48 4.58 4.39
CA ILE A 335 14.58 4.34 2.94
C ILE A 335 14.87 5.64 2.18
N PHE A 336 14.22 6.74 2.55
CA PHE A 336 14.40 8.03 1.87
C PHE A 336 15.52 8.87 2.51
N GLY A 337 15.75 8.75 3.80
CA GLY A 337 16.81 9.48 4.50
C GLY A 337 18.22 8.95 4.20
N VAL A 338 18.35 7.64 4.01
CA VAL A 338 19.52 6.99 3.40
C VAL A 338 19.06 6.62 1.99
N PRO A 339 19.59 7.18 0.90
CA PRO A 339 19.12 6.85 -0.43
C PRO A 339 19.32 5.36 -0.75
N LEU A 340 18.40 4.52 -0.24
CA LEU A 340 18.47 3.06 -0.39
C LEU A 340 18.02 2.64 -1.78
N MET A 341 16.96 3.31 -2.30
CA MET A 341 16.42 3.01 -3.61
C MET A 341 17.43 3.30 -4.71
N LEU A 342 17.57 2.35 -5.63
CA LEU A 342 18.49 2.41 -6.76
C LEU A 342 19.97 2.51 -6.34
N ASN A 343 20.30 2.27 -5.08
CA ASN A 343 21.67 2.27 -4.59
C ASN A 343 22.23 0.84 -4.62
N PRO A 344 23.21 0.54 -5.48
CA PRO A 344 23.73 -0.81 -5.66
C PRO A 344 24.28 -1.45 -4.36
N ILE A 345 24.79 -0.62 -3.44
CA ILE A 345 25.35 -1.10 -2.17
C ILE A 345 24.26 -1.77 -1.30
N PHE A 346 23.05 -1.21 -1.35
CA PHE A 346 21.92 -1.71 -0.55
C PHE A 346 21.07 -2.75 -1.27
N PHE A 347 21.31 -3.04 -2.54
CA PHE A 347 20.53 -3.99 -3.32
C PHE A 347 20.42 -5.36 -2.64
N ILE A 348 21.58 -5.93 -2.31
CA ILE A 348 21.62 -7.27 -1.68
C ILE A 348 20.99 -7.25 -0.28
N PRO A 349 21.44 -6.42 0.69
CA PRO A 349 20.88 -6.47 2.03
C PRO A 349 19.41 -6.07 2.11
N PHE A 350 18.94 -5.14 1.29
CA PHE A 350 17.56 -4.69 1.28
C PHE A 350 16.61 -5.78 0.78
N ILE A 351 16.97 -6.46 -0.31
CA ILE A 351 16.12 -7.49 -0.91
C ILE A 351 16.24 -8.82 -0.14
N PHE A 352 17.45 -9.29 0.02
CA PHE A 352 17.66 -10.63 0.57
C PHE A 352 17.54 -10.71 2.10
N GLY A 353 17.66 -9.60 2.80
CA GLY A 353 17.38 -9.57 4.24
C GLY A 353 15.98 -10.04 4.57
N SER A 354 14.97 -9.49 3.89
CA SER A 354 13.58 -9.90 4.06
C SER A 354 13.30 -11.30 3.50
N VAL A 355 13.99 -11.71 2.43
CA VAL A 355 13.85 -13.08 1.88
C VAL A 355 14.38 -14.11 2.89
N VAL A 356 15.50 -13.83 3.55
CA VAL A 356 16.03 -14.70 4.62
C VAL A 356 15.04 -14.78 5.78
N ASN A 357 14.49 -13.65 6.22
CA ASN A 357 13.47 -13.63 7.27
C ASN A 357 12.24 -14.47 6.88
N ALA A 358 11.71 -14.27 5.66
CA ALA A 358 10.58 -15.04 5.15
C ALA A 358 10.86 -16.55 5.14
N THR A 359 12.05 -16.93 4.68
CA THR A 359 12.48 -18.33 4.60
C THR A 359 12.57 -18.97 5.99
N ILE A 360 13.26 -18.31 6.91
CA ILE A 360 13.42 -18.82 8.28
C ILE A 360 12.06 -18.91 8.97
N ALA A 361 11.26 -17.86 8.93
CA ALA A 361 9.96 -17.84 9.58
C ALA A 361 9.01 -18.88 9.01
N TYR A 362 8.99 -19.04 7.67
CA TYR A 362 8.16 -20.04 7.01
C TYR A 362 8.53 -21.46 7.47
N ILE A 363 9.82 -21.80 7.43
CA ILE A 363 10.29 -23.12 7.85
C ILE A 363 9.97 -23.38 9.33
N LEU A 364 10.21 -22.40 10.20
CA LEU A 364 9.92 -22.56 11.64
C LEU A 364 8.43 -22.70 11.93
N MET A 365 7.56 -22.12 11.15
CA MET A 365 6.10 -22.31 11.24
C MET A 365 5.66 -23.65 10.66
N ASP A 366 6.27 -24.07 9.55
CA ASP A 366 5.95 -25.35 8.89
C ASP A 366 6.29 -26.55 9.75
N ILE A 367 7.48 -26.52 10.42
CA ILE A 367 7.89 -27.58 11.35
C ILE A 367 7.31 -27.42 12.75
N GLY A 368 6.45 -26.42 13.01
CA GLY A 368 5.72 -26.22 14.25
C GLY A 368 6.54 -25.65 15.43
N ILE A 369 7.74 -25.12 15.19
CA ILE A 369 8.54 -24.41 16.22
C ILE A 369 7.89 -23.07 16.57
N ILE A 370 7.36 -22.37 15.56
CA ILE A 370 6.56 -21.15 15.71
C ILE A 370 5.13 -21.47 15.30
N GLY A 371 4.15 -21.04 16.09
CA GLY A 371 2.74 -21.22 15.76
C GLY A 371 2.34 -20.39 14.54
N LYS A 372 1.46 -20.95 13.71
CA LYS A 372 0.83 -20.21 12.62
C LYS A 372 -0.07 -19.12 13.19
N THR A 373 -0.28 -18.06 12.41
CA THR A 373 -1.03 -16.88 12.84
C THR A 373 -2.50 -16.96 12.42
N PHE A 374 -3.42 -16.61 13.30
CA PHE A 374 -4.88 -16.61 13.06
C PHE A 374 -5.55 -15.27 13.34
N ALA A 375 -4.82 -14.31 13.90
CA ALA A 375 -5.33 -12.97 14.19
C ALA A 375 -4.29 -11.90 13.82
N MET A 376 -4.78 -10.74 13.43
CA MET A 376 -3.99 -9.55 13.18
C MET A 376 -4.19 -8.57 14.35
N LEU A 377 -3.08 -8.08 14.94
CA LEU A 377 -3.18 -6.98 15.89
C LEU A 377 -3.21 -5.66 15.11
N SER A 378 -2.10 -5.08 14.82
CA SER A 378 -2.01 -3.86 14.01
C SER A 378 -0.81 -3.96 13.09
N TRP A 379 -0.87 -3.30 11.94
CA TRP A 379 0.25 -3.20 11.01
C TRP A 379 1.49 -2.58 11.64
N GLN A 380 1.29 -1.65 12.57
CA GLN A 380 2.34 -0.90 13.23
C GLN A 380 2.76 -1.53 14.56
N MET A 381 2.25 -2.71 14.91
CA MET A 381 2.70 -3.38 16.13
C MET A 381 4.14 -3.87 15.95
N PRO A 382 5.05 -3.52 16.87
CA PRO A 382 6.42 -4.03 16.80
C PRO A 382 6.45 -5.55 16.83
N SER A 383 7.27 -6.14 15.98
CA SER A 383 7.41 -7.60 15.85
C SER A 383 7.67 -8.32 17.18
N ILE A 384 8.32 -7.65 18.13
CA ILE A 384 8.64 -8.20 19.47
C ILE A 384 7.38 -8.45 20.31
N PHE A 385 6.32 -7.67 20.10
CA PHE A 385 5.05 -7.79 20.89
C PHE A 385 4.02 -8.68 20.21
N SER A 386 4.21 -8.94 18.92
CA SER A 386 3.27 -9.69 18.09
C SER A 386 3.14 -11.20 18.42
N PRO A 387 4.19 -11.96 18.77
CA PRO A 387 4.11 -13.40 18.84
C PRO A 387 3.47 -13.98 20.10
N LYS A 388 2.95 -13.18 21.02
CA LYS A 388 2.13 -13.71 22.14
C LYS A 388 0.73 -14.12 21.74
N ILE A 389 0.40 -14.13 20.44
CA ILE A 389 -0.74 -14.89 19.93
C ILE A 389 -0.34 -16.36 20.11
N ARG A 390 -0.92 -16.98 21.12
CA ARG A 390 -0.69 -18.32 21.63
C ARG A 390 -0.05 -19.27 20.61
N LEU A 391 1.15 -19.71 20.93
CA LEU A 391 1.73 -20.96 20.42
C LEU A 391 0.82 -22.08 20.94
N GLU A 392 -0.17 -22.48 20.20
CA GLU A 392 -0.84 -23.76 20.42
C GLU A 392 0.11 -24.86 19.96
N ARG A 393 0.55 -25.65 20.92
CA ARG A 393 1.25 -26.92 20.69
C ARG A 393 0.25 -27.95 20.19
#